data_77f3b3c75d911e9462839be19474baf5
#
_entry.id   77f3b3c75d911e9462839be19474baf5
#
_cell.length_a   1.000
_cell.length_b   1.000
_cell.length_c   1.000
_cell.angle_alpha   90.00
_cell.angle_beta   90.00
_cell.angle_gamma   90.00
#
_symmetry.space_group_name_H-M   'P 1'
#
loop_
_entity.id
_entity.type
_entity.pdbx_description
1 polymer ?
#
loop_
_entity_poly.entity_id
_entity_poly.type
_entity_poly.pdbx_seq_one_letter_code
_entity_poly.pdbx_strand_id
1 'polypeptide(L)'
;MAPAVWTGFCQSDGYIVSTTRVAVLHEGYVVVNDTFVLVSTGGLPKEFMVGIPKSLSRNSIRSPIYPYAVSSTGERLAVEWQDAGNEFNWLSVKLPASSGRISFSVVQAFSNLVSVTPYGDWVLILPAIPVLRTEMNSCHTEVWFDRWWSVELPPSNFTKREVGDSIVYSKNYGRQPEESNLTESFIITSLKKEQYLVTEASRVINIDPFSGITVTDGFNFMVESYSGSNSVPVFLFGNVSDVSVKDEIGDFLPEAVSTVDRSTFKISKYANGSITLVNIFPRYPVYPNQNFSLRISYRILVKNVTGLSAFGRQVSFSLPKTTNFTSFSNNFTLEVIFPTGAKFGDIKIGSFSLPNEQRSLNSFKAVIAGATKEIFDSTVEITYSYDSFWAGYSPSVFIGLAFLAGLAYILTRQERVAEAVAAPVEFEAVRRFVERYREKLRIEESLERCQEDLRNNRITRQEYKARSRSYTIRLEDINRALPQLKSQAAKASRNVAKLIEGIEVSEAEIASMGSAIRDLNLQLSQRKLSRAAHGKLIDNYAKRIRGEKTKIGAALNELERLAST
;
A
#
# COMPACT_ATOMS: atom_id res chain seq x y z
N MET A 1 -34.19 -67.46 26.37
CA MET A 1 -33.57 -66.20 26.76
C MET A 1 -33.44 -65.34 25.50
N ALA A 2 -34.34 -64.38 25.36
CA ALA A 2 -34.31 -63.41 24.26
C ALA A 2 -33.44 -62.21 24.66
N PRO A 3 -32.57 -61.67 23.79
CA PRO A 3 -31.81 -60.50 24.12
C PRO A 3 -32.74 -59.28 24.13
N ALA A 4 -32.74 -58.54 25.24
CA ALA A 4 -33.35 -57.24 25.35
C ALA A 4 -32.67 -56.26 24.39
N VAL A 5 -33.41 -55.87 23.37
CA VAL A 5 -33.01 -54.73 22.50
C VAL A 5 -33.22 -53.46 23.35
N TRP A 6 -32.11 -52.92 23.79
CA TRP A 6 -32.08 -51.57 24.34
C TRP A 6 -32.29 -50.57 23.15
N THR A 7 -33.52 -50.17 22.95
CA THR A 7 -33.82 -48.94 22.20
C THR A 7 -33.42 -47.78 23.10
N GLY A 8 -32.20 -47.30 22.93
CA GLY A 8 -31.80 -46.01 23.49
C GLY A 8 -32.69 -44.95 22.87
N PHE A 9 -33.69 -44.50 23.60
CA PHE A 9 -34.35 -43.24 23.33
C PHE A 9 -33.29 -42.15 23.50
N CYS A 10 -32.78 -41.65 22.39
CA CYS A 10 -32.08 -40.40 22.37
C CYS A 10 -33.09 -39.36 22.89
N GLN A 11 -32.82 -38.83 24.08
CA GLN A 11 -33.62 -37.77 24.68
C GLN A 11 -33.40 -36.54 23.77
N SER A 12 -34.31 -36.29 22.82
CA SER A 12 -34.34 -35.03 22.07
C SER A 12 -34.41 -33.91 23.09
N ASP A 13 -33.45 -33.00 23.00
CA ASP A 13 -33.48 -31.76 23.76
C ASP A 13 -34.90 -31.22 23.66
N GLY A 14 -35.63 -31.08 24.78
CA GLY A 14 -37.07 -30.91 24.83
C GLY A 14 -37.61 -29.62 24.19
N TYR A 15 -37.09 -29.22 23.04
CA TYR A 15 -37.51 -28.08 22.26
C TYR A 15 -37.64 -28.41 20.76
N ILE A 16 -38.57 -27.68 20.09
CA ILE A 16 -38.83 -27.79 18.66
C ILE A 16 -38.14 -26.66 17.94
N VAL A 17 -37.43 -26.98 16.84
CA VAL A 17 -36.74 -26.01 15.99
C VAL A 17 -37.48 -25.86 14.65
N SER A 18 -37.85 -24.64 14.33
CA SER A 18 -38.31 -24.26 12.99
C SER A 18 -37.42 -23.17 12.44
N THR A 19 -37.08 -23.26 11.16
CA THR A 19 -36.11 -22.35 10.54
C THR A 19 -36.66 -21.73 9.26
N THR A 20 -36.35 -20.47 9.05
CA THR A 20 -36.45 -19.80 7.75
C THR A 20 -35.07 -19.42 7.30
N ARG A 21 -34.63 -19.96 6.17
CA ARG A 21 -33.35 -19.64 5.53
C ARG A 21 -33.58 -18.70 4.36
N VAL A 22 -32.84 -17.59 4.31
CA VAL A 22 -32.82 -16.68 3.19
C VAL A 22 -31.39 -16.60 2.69
N ALA A 23 -31.15 -17.07 1.47
CA ALA A 23 -29.85 -16.95 0.79
C ALA A 23 -29.92 -15.88 -0.29
N VAL A 24 -29.06 -14.89 -0.24
CA VAL A 24 -28.99 -13.79 -1.21
C VAL A 24 -27.69 -13.90 -1.97
N LEU A 25 -27.78 -14.04 -3.29
CA LEU A 25 -26.61 -14.09 -4.16
C LEU A 25 -26.13 -12.67 -4.48
N HIS A 26 -24.90 -12.39 -4.09
CA HIS A 26 -24.14 -11.20 -4.46
C HIS A 26 -23.03 -11.55 -5.46
N GLU A 27 -22.36 -10.55 -6.00
CA GLU A 27 -21.16 -10.77 -6.85
C GLU A 27 -20.02 -11.39 -6.01
N GLY A 28 -19.65 -12.63 -6.32
CA GLY A 28 -18.54 -13.35 -5.68
C GLY A 28 -18.85 -13.98 -4.31
N TYR A 29 -20.04 -13.76 -3.70
CA TYR A 29 -20.40 -14.36 -2.42
C TYR A 29 -21.91 -14.50 -2.23
N VAL A 30 -22.29 -15.33 -1.27
CA VAL A 30 -23.68 -15.53 -0.88
C VAL A 30 -23.84 -15.22 0.59
N VAL A 31 -24.81 -14.41 0.94
CA VAL A 31 -25.20 -14.16 2.33
C VAL A 31 -26.36 -15.07 2.68
N VAL A 32 -26.22 -15.86 3.74
CA VAL A 32 -27.23 -16.76 4.27
C VAL A 32 -27.69 -16.26 5.62
N ASN A 33 -28.96 -15.97 5.74
CA ASN A 33 -29.62 -15.55 6.98
C ASN A 33 -30.58 -16.67 7.43
N ASP A 34 -30.24 -17.34 8.52
CA ASP A 34 -31.04 -18.38 9.14
C ASP A 34 -31.80 -17.81 10.34
N THR A 35 -33.08 -17.67 10.25
CA THR A 35 -33.93 -17.27 11.36
C THR A 35 -34.52 -18.51 12.04
N PHE A 36 -34.12 -18.73 13.29
CA PHE A 36 -34.52 -19.84 14.13
C PHE A 36 -35.66 -19.42 15.05
N VAL A 37 -36.63 -20.31 15.20
CA VAL A 37 -37.68 -20.23 16.21
C VAL A 37 -37.59 -21.49 17.05
N LEU A 38 -37.22 -21.35 18.32
CA LEU A 38 -37.16 -22.42 19.28
C LEU A 38 -38.41 -22.34 20.19
N VAL A 39 -39.10 -23.46 20.37
CA VAL A 39 -40.24 -23.57 21.25
C VAL A 39 -40.04 -24.75 22.20
N SER A 40 -40.11 -24.51 23.51
CA SER A 40 -39.91 -25.54 24.53
C SER A 40 -40.91 -25.38 25.67
N THR A 41 -41.31 -26.51 26.24
CA THR A 41 -42.10 -26.58 27.47
C THR A 41 -41.24 -26.75 28.74
N GLY A 42 -39.96 -27.11 28.57
CA GLY A 42 -39.05 -27.45 29.67
C GLY A 42 -37.88 -26.52 29.91
N GLY A 43 -37.66 -25.53 29.03
CA GLY A 43 -36.51 -24.62 29.04
C GLY A 43 -35.75 -24.66 27.74
N LEU A 44 -35.08 -23.54 27.40
CA LEU A 44 -34.30 -23.40 26.17
C LEU A 44 -32.83 -23.61 26.45
N PRO A 45 -32.06 -24.06 25.45
CA PRO A 45 -30.60 -24.23 25.61
C PRO A 45 -29.93 -22.86 25.83
N LYS A 46 -28.86 -22.84 26.60
CA LYS A 46 -28.02 -21.65 26.78
C LYS A 46 -27.14 -21.35 25.54
N GLU A 47 -26.86 -22.39 24.77
CA GLU A 47 -26.07 -22.32 23.55
C GLU A 47 -26.80 -23.06 22.43
N PHE A 48 -26.79 -22.50 21.25
CA PHE A 48 -27.35 -23.11 20.05
C PHE A 48 -26.26 -23.27 19.00
N MET A 49 -26.15 -24.47 18.42
CA MET A 49 -25.07 -24.86 17.55
C MET A 49 -25.55 -24.91 16.09
N VAL A 50 -24.89 -24.14 15.22
CA VAL A 50 -25.12 -24.17 13.78
C VAL A 50 -23.86 -24.71 13.10
N GLY A 51 -24.00 -25.80 12.35
CA GLY A 51 -22.89 -26.49 11.68
C GLY A 51 -22.64 -25.95 10.27
N ILE A 52 -21.37 -25.88 9.90
CA ILE A 52 -20.92 -25.63 8.56
C ILE A 52 -20.14 -26.85 8.09
N PRO A 53 -20.56 -27.51 6.99
CA PRO A 53 -19.84 -28.64 6.43
C PRO A 53 -18.38 -28.28 6.16
N LYS A 54 -17.43 -29.15 6.50
CA LYS A 54 -15.99 -28.90 6.27
C LYS A 54 -15.66 -28.68 4.79
N SER A 55 -16.41 -29.29 3.90
CA SER A 55 -16.33 -29.03 2.45
C SER A 55 -16.60 -27.57 2.09
N LEU A 56 -17.45 -26.90 2.85
CA LEU A 56 -17.82 -25.48 2.66
C LEU A 56 -17.10 -24.55 3.65
N SER A 57 -16.41 -25.06 4.64
CA SER A 57 -15.78 -24.23 5.68
C SER A 57 -14.68 -23.32 5.13
N ARG A 58 -13.99 -23.76 4.07
CA ARG A 58 -13.01 -22.93 3.35
C ARG A 58 -13.65 -21.74 2.62
N ASN A 59 -14.92 -21.86 2.31
CA ASN A 59 -15.73 -20.85 1.62
C ASN A 59 -16.43 -19.91 2.60
N SER A 60 -16.46 -20.26 3.90
CA SER A 60 -17.06 -19.42 4.94
C SER A 60 -16.22 -18.16 5.15
N ILE A 61 -16.84 -17.01 4.98
CA ILE A 61 -16.21 -15.70 5.17
C ILE A 61 -16.14 -15.42 6.67
N ARG A 62 -14.92 -15.27 7.19
CA ARG A 62 -14.65 -14.84 8.56
C ARG A 62 -14.15 -13.39 8.53
N SER A 63 -15.06 -12.46 8.63
CA SER A 63 -14.79 -11.03 8.56
C SER A 63 -15.25 -10.32 9.84
N PRO A 64 -14.97 -9.04 10.06
CA PRO A 64 -15.51 -8.27 11.17
C PRO A 64 -17.05 -8.19 11.18
N ILE A 65 -17.67 -8.48 10.03
CA ILE A 65 -19.13 -8.49 9.88
C ILE A 65 -19.69 -9.88 10.10
N TYR A 66 -19.08 -10.92 9.48
CA TYR A 66 -19.62 -12.28 9.45
C TYR A 66 -18.71 -13.28 10.17
N PRO A 67 -19.29 -14.28 10.83
CA PRO A 67 -20.71 -14.46 11.12
C PRO A 67 -21.17 -13.59 12.29
N TYR A 68 -22.47 -13.32 12.34
CA TYR A 68 -23.08 -12.67 13.50
C TYR A 68 -24.47 -13.25 13.79
N ALA A 69 -24.94 -13.07 15.03
CA ALA A 69 -26.28 -13.42 15.41
C ALA A 69 -26.99 -12.23 16.06
N VAL A 70 -28.31 -12.15 15.83
CA VAL A 70 -29.17 -11.11 16.40
C VAL A 70 -30.44 -11.72 16.95
N SER A 71 -30.88 -11.21 18.09
CA SER A 71 -32.18 -11.55 18.65
C SER A 71 -33.33 -10.93 17.83
N SER A 72 -34.56 -11.36 18.09
CA SER A 72 -35.74 -10.72 17.49
C SER A 72 -35.93 -9.25 17.85
N THR A 73 -35.23 -8.77 18.91
CA THR A 73 -35.23 -7.35 19.32
C THR A 73 -34.12 -6.55 18.64
N GLY A 74 -33.28 -7.19 17.81
CA GLY A 74 -32.14 -6.55 17.12
C GLY A 74 -30.85 -6.50 17.96
N GLU A 75 -30.83 -7.09 19.15
CA GLU A 75 -29.64 -7.15 20.00
C GLU A 75 -28.64 -8.19 19.46
N ARG A 76 -27.34 -7.85 19.41
CA ARG A 76 -26.30 -8.79 19.00
C ARG A 76 -26.06 -9.86 20.06
N LEU A 77 -26.09 -11.11 19.63
CA LEU A 77 -25.76 -12.28 20.44
C LEU A 77 -24.29 -12.64 20.26
N ALA A 78 -23.67 -13.15 21.32
CA ALA A 78 -22.29 -13.62 21.24
C ALA A 78 -22.20 -14.90 20.38
N VAL A 79 -21.23 -14.91 19.46
CA VAL A 79 -21.00 -15.99 18.51
C VAL A 79 -19.55 -16.45 18.63
N GLU A 80 -19.33 -17.75 18.80
CA GLU A 80 -18.00 -18.33 18.94
C GLU A 80 -17.82 -19.53 18.00
N TRP A 81 -16.67 -19.63 17.34
CA TRP A 81 -16.31 -20.80 16.56
C TRP A 81 -15.83 -21.92 17.46
N GLN A 82 -16.32 -23.12 17.22
CA GLN A 82 -15.89 -24.34 17.88
C GLN A 82 -15.45 -25.35 16.83
N ASP A 83 -14.16 -25.67 16.79
CA ASP A 83 -13.58 -26.69 15.89
C ASP A 83 -13.76 -28.10 16.53
N ALA A 84 -14.98 -28.52 16.73
CA ALA A 84 -15.30 -29.80 17.39
C ALA A 84 -16.09 -30.71 16.47
N GLY A 85 -15.42 -31.52 15.67
CA GLY A 85 -16.06 -32.56 14.87
C GLY A 85 -15.28 -32.97 13.62
N ASN A 86 -15.56 -34.16 13.10
CA ASN A 86 -14.88 -34.66 11.90
C ASN A 86 -15.46 -34.09 10.60
N GLU A 87 -16.76 -33.78 10.56
CA GLU A 87 -17.51 -33.40 9.35
C GLU A 87 -17.94 -31.93 9.30
N PHE A 88 -18.11 -31.30 10.47
CA PHE A 88 -18.66 -29.93 10.59
C PHE A 88 -17.77 -29.04 11.46
N ASN A 89 -17.68 -27.77 11.10
CA ASN A 89 -17.25 -26.70 11.99
C ASN A 89 -18.49 -26.07 12.61
N TRP A 90 -18.48 -25.88 13.92
CA TRP A 90 -19.65 -25.44 14.66
C TRP A 90 -19.54 -23.97 15.05
N LEU A 91 -20.64 -23.26 14.88
CA LEU A 91 -20.85 -21.91 15.34
C LEU A 91 -21.75 -21.97 16.57
N SER A 92 -21.23 -21.63 17.74
CA SER A 92 -21.99 -21.55 18.98
C SER A 92 -22.58 -20.16 19.14
N VAL A 93 -23.89 -20.07 19.29
CA VAL A 93 -24.62 -18.83 19.57
C VAL A 93 -25.09 -18.86 21.01
N LYS A 94 -24.65 -17.91 21.83
CA LYS A 94 -25.10 -17.78 23.24
C LYS A 94 -26.46 -17.14 23.31
N LEU A 95 -27.42 -17.90 23.81
CA LEU A 95 -28.80 -17.45 23.93
C LEU A 95 -29.08 -16.86 25.32
N PRO A 96 -29.90 -15.79 25.42
CA PRO A 96 -30.35 -15.30 26.70
C PRO A 96 -31.24 -16.34 27.39
N ALA A 97 -31.22 -16.37 28.71
CA ALA A 97 -32.08 -17.23 29.49
C ALA A 97 -33.56 -16.88 29.18
N SER A 98 -34.27 -17.83 28.62
CA SER A 98 -35.67 -17.65 28.23
C SER A 98 -36.44 -18.94 28.49
N SER A 99 -37.74 -18.81 28.76
CA SER A 99 -38.64 -19.92 28.87
C SER A 99 -39.70 -19.83 27.78
N GLY A 100 -40.03 -20.95 27.17
CA GLY A 100 -41.10 -21.10 26.21
C GLY A 100 -40.69 -20.87 24.76
N ARG A 101 -40.47 -19.66 24.31
CA ARG A 101 -40.17 -19.35 22.90
C ARG A 101 -39.10 -18.28 22.76
N ILE A 102 -38.14 -18.55 21.88
CA ILE A 102 -37.14 -17.56 21.44
C ILE A 102 -37.01 -17.56 19.93
N SER A 103 -36.78 -16.38 19.34
CA SER A 103 -36.46 -16.23 17.94
C SER A 103 -35.20 -15.39 17.80
N PHE A 104 -34.30 -15.84 16.95
CA PHE A 104 -33.04 -15.15 16.62
C PHE A 104 -32.59 -15.51 15.21
N SER A 105 -31.74 -14.70 14.64
CA SER A 105 -31.19 -14.92 13.32
C SER A 105 -29.67 -15.09 13.40
N VAL A 106 -29.13 -16.01 12.58
CA VAL A 106 -27.68 -16.20 12.38
C VAL A 106 -27.37 -15.88 10.93
N VAL A 107 -26.51 -14.89 10.72
CA VAL A 107 -26.12 -14.45 9.39
C VAL A 107 -24.70 -14.88 9.12
N GLN A 108 -24.53 -15.58 8.01
CA GLN A 108 -23.24 -16.11 7.54
C GLN A 108 -23.02 -15.67 6.09
N ALA A 109 -21.78 -15.62 5.66
CA ALA A 109 -21.46 -15.36 4.28
C ALA A 109 -20.49 -16.42 3.76
N PHE A 110 -20.64 -16.79 2.50
CA PHE A 110 -19.84 -17.81 1.82
C PHE A 110 -19.33 -17.27 0.48
N SER A 111 -18.04 -17.41 0.22
CA SER A 111 -17.44 -17.14 -1.08
C SER A 111 -17.35 -18.40 -1.93
N ASN A 112 -17.13 -18.23 -3.23
CA ASN A 112 -16.85 -19.32 -4.17
C ASN A 112 -17.91 -20.47 -4.18
N LEU A 113 -19.19 -20.14 -3.91
CA LEU A 113 -20.30 -21.09 -4.08
C LEU A 113 -20.79 -21.13 -5.53
N VAL A 114 -20.38 -20.19 -6.34
CA VAL A 114 -20.64 -20.14 -7.78
C VAL A 114 -19.39 -20.65 -8.50
N SER A 115 -19.56 -21.56 -9.43
CA SER A 115 -18.51 -22.09 -10.28
C SER A 115 -18.96 -22.08 -11.73
N VAL A 116 -18.00 -21.92 -12.65
CA VAL A 116 -18.26 -21.99 -14.09
C VAL A 116 -17.98 -23.40 -14.59
N THR A 117 -18.93 -24.01 -15.28
CA THR A 117 -18.74 -25.32 -15.92
C THR A 117 -17.82 -25.20 -17.14
N PRO A 118 -17.23 -26.32 -17.60
CA PRO A 118 -16.47 -26.32 -18.86
C PRO A 118 -17.27 -25.87 -20.09
N TYR A 119 -18.58 -25.88 -19.99
CA TYR A 119 -19.51 -25.46 -21.08
C TYR A 119 -19.87 -23.95 -20.98
N GLY A 120 -19.39 -23.25 -19.95
CA GLY A 120 -19.64 -21.81 -19.76
C GLY A 120 -20.86 -21.51 -18.90
N ASP A 121 -21.59 -22.52 -18.42
CA ASP A 121 -22.72 -22.34 -17.51
C ASP A 121 -22.22 -22.01 -16.08
N TRP A 122 -22.96 -21.21 -15.39
CA TRP A 122 -22.68 -20.89 -13.99
C TRP A 122 -23.53 -21.76 -13.09
N VAL A 123 -22.91 -22.42 -12.14
CA VAL A 123 -23.59 -23.28 -11.16
C VAL A 123 -23.40 -22.71 -9.78
N LEU A 124 -24.52 -22.33 -9.15
CA LEU A 124 -24.56 -21.99 -7.72
C LEU A 124 -24.90 -23.25 -6.94
N ILE A 125 -23.99 -23.68 -6.07
CA ILE A 125 -24.21 -24.77 -5.12
C ILE A 125 -24.29 -24.17 -3.72
N LEU A 126 -25.44 -24.33 -3.06
CA LEU A 126 -25.63 -23.79 -1.72
C LEU A 126 -26.19 -24.82 -0.76
N PRO A 127 -25.86 -24.73 0.56
CA PRO A 127 -26.54 -25.53 1.57
C PRO A 127 -28.01 -25.14 1.63
N ALA A 128 -28.89 -26.08 1.39
CA ALA A 128 -30.33 -25.84 1.32
C ALA A 128 -30.97 -25.61 2.69
N ILE A 129 -30.42 -26.23 3.74
CA ILE A 129 -30.86 -26.15 5.11
C ILE A 129 -29.68 -25.88 6.05
N PRO A 130 -29.89 -25.28 7.25
CA PRO A 130 -28.86 -25.20 8.26
C PRO A 130 -28.58 -26.59 8.85
N VAL A 131 -27.32 -26.88 9.13
CA VAL A 131 -26.91 -28.09 9.84
C VAL A 131 -27.06 -27.83 11.35
N LEU A 132 -27.79 -28.67 12.04
CA LEU A 132 -28.06 -28.53 13.48
C LEU A 132 -27.66 -29.81 14.22
N ARG A 133 -27.26 -29.68 15.49
CA ARG A 133 -27.06 -30.85 16.39
C ARG A 133 -28.38 -31.44 16.92
N THR A 134 -29.50 -30.82 16.59
CA THR A 134 -30.81 -31.25 16.99
C THR A 134 -31.70 -31.43 15.78
N GLU A 135 -32.72 -32.24 15.92
CA GLU A 135 -33.71 -32.41 14.87
C GLU A 135 -34.42 -31.08 14.56
N MET A 136 -34.65 -30.80 13.30
CA MET A 136 -35.38 -29.63 12.82
C MET A 136 -36.74 -30.05 12.31
N ASN A 137 -37.80 -29.42 12.83
CA ASN A 137 -39.16 -29.78 12.47
C ASN A 137 -39.56 -29.31 11.05
N SER A 138 -39.07 -28.15 10.66
CA SER A 138 -39.30 -27.58 9.33
C SER A 138 -38.25 -26.54 8.96
N CYS A 139 -37.98 -26.44 7.67
CA CYS A 139 -37.16 -25.35 7.11
C CYS A 139 -37.83 -24.79 5.87
N HIS A 140 -38.06 -23.49 5.85
CA HIS A 140 -38.45 -22.77 4.65
C HIS A 140 -37.23 -22.07 4.08
N THR A 141 -36.81 -22.42 2.85
CA THR A 141 -35.62 -21.85 2.21
C THR A 141 -36.03 -20.97 1.04
N GLU A 142 -35.51 -19.77 1.02
CA GLU A 142 -35.62 -18.81 -0.07
C GLU A 142 -34.25 -18.50 -0.63
N VAL A 143 -34.13 -18.50 -1.95
CA VAL A 143 -32.89 -18.08 -2.66
C VAL A 143 -33.25 -16.88 -3.52
N TRP A 144 -32.59 -15.77 -3.22
CA TRP A 144 -32.82 -14.47 -3.84
C TRP A 144 -31.76 -14.17 -4.88
N PHE A 145 -32.19 -13.90 -6.10
CA PHE A 145 -31.37 -13.48 -7.23
C PHE A 145 -31.72 -12.04 -7.58
N ASP A 146 -30.75 -11.18 -7.62
CA ASP A 146 -30.91 -9.82 -8.14
C ASP A 146 -31.21 -9.87 -9.65
N ARG A 147 -31.84 -8.83 -10.20
CA ARG A 147 -32.25 -8.69 -11.61
C ARG A 147 -31.15 -8.98 -12.65
N TRP A 148 -29.90 -8.99 -12.23
CA TRP A 148 -28.75 -9.29 -13.06
C TRP A 148 -28.52 -10.79 -13.30
N TRP A 149 -29.23 -11.63 -12.54
CA TRP A 149 -29.14 -13.07 -12.66
C TRP A 149 -30.38 -13.64 -13.33
N SER A 150 -30.19 -14.54 -14.27
CA SER A 150 -31.23 -15.39 -14.81
C SER A 150 -31.00 -16.81 -14.34
N VAL A 151 -32.01 -17.46 -13.81
CA VAL A 151 -31.96 -18.88 -13.44
C VAL A 151 -32.53 -19.68 -14.59
N GLU A 152 -31.67 -20.46 -15.25
CA GLU A 152 -32.04 -21.30 -16.38
C GLU A 152 -32.66 -22.62 -15.93
N LEU A 153 -32.04 -23.22 -14.91
CA LEU A 153 -32.52 -24.48 -14.36
C LEU A 153 -32.52 -24.43 -12.84
N PRO A 154 -33.66 -24.20 -12.19
CA PRO A 154 -33.78 -24.33 -10.75
C PRO A 154 -33.84 -25.81 -10.35
N PRO A 155 -33.42 -26.17 -9.12
CA PRO A 155 -33.64 -27.51 -8.59
C PRO A 155 -35.13 -27.89 -8.54
N SER A 156 -35.40 -29.18 -8.52
CA SER A 156 -36.77 -29.70 -8.47
C SER A 156 -37.53 -29.21 -7.22
N ASN A 157 -38.84 -28.91 -7.40
CA ASN A 157 -39.77 -28.50 -6.34
C ASN A 157 -39.51 -27.11 -5.72
N PHE A 158 -38.74 -26.23 -6.40
CA PHE A 158 -38.69 -24.83 -6.06
C PHE A 158 -39.84 -24.06 -6.73
N THR A 159 -40.46 -23.16 -5.99
CA THR A 159 -41.49 -22.26 -6.51
C THR A 159 -40.87 -20.89 -6.78
N LYS A 160 -41.06 -20.38 -8.01
CA LYS A 160 -40.58 -19.06 -8.41
C LYS A 160 -41.61 -17.98 -8.07
N ARG A 161 -41.12 -16.86 -7.53
CA ARG A 161 -41.89 -15.60 -7.39
C ARG A 161 -41.00 -14.40 -7.72
N GLU A 162 -41.60 -13.30 -8.12
CA GLU A 162 -40.89 -12.03 -8.35
C GLU A 162 -41.24 -11.07 -7.21
N VAL A 163 -40.22 -10.42 -6.66
CA VAL A 163 -40.35 -9.47 -5.55
C VAL A 163 -39.54 -8.22 -5.86
N GLY A 164 -40.20 -7.16 -6.30
CA GLY A 164 -39.52 -5.96 -6.79
C GLY A 164 -38.60 -6.28 -7.98
N ASP A 165 -37.31 -5.93 -7.86
CA ASP A 165 -36.29 -6.20 -8.87
C ASP A 165 -35.60 -7.58 -8.70
N SER A 166 -36.06 -8.41 -7.76
CA SER A 166 -35.42 -9.69 -7.45
C SER A 166 -36.30 -10.86 -7.83
N ILE A 167 -35.69 -11.97 -8.20
CA ILE A 167 -36.32 -13.27 -8.43
C ILE A 167 -36.03 -14.15 -7.21
N VAL A 168 -37.11 -14.72 -6.62
CA VAL A 168 -37.00 -15.57 -5.44
C VAL A 168 -37.48 -16.97 -5.77
N TYR A 169 -36.64 -17.93 -5.46
CA TYR A 169 -37.00 -19.36 -5.50
C TYR A 169 -37.15 -19.88 -4.08
N SER A 170 -38.26 -20.52 -3.78
CA SER A 170 -38.57 -21.01 -2.43
C SER A 170 -38.98 -22.47 -2.41
N LYS A 171 -38.59 -23.17 -1.32
CA LYS A 171 -38.90 -24.57 -1.08
C LYS A 171 -39.09 -24.83 0.40
N ASN A 172 -40.07 -25.65 0.72
CA ASN A 172 -40.30 -26.11 2.10
C ASN A 172 -39.68 -27.50 2.28
N TYR A 173 -38.86 -27.64 3.30
CA TYR A 173 -38.32 -28.90 3.77
C TYR A 173 -39.06 -29.30 5.03
N GLY A 174 -39.57 -30.53 5.08
CA GLY A 174 -40.17 -31.10 6.28
C GLY A 174 -39.18 -31.37 7.38
N ARG A 175 -39.54 -32.29 8.26
CA ARG A 175 -38.67 -32.72 9.36
C ARG A 175 -37.33 -33.24 8.85
N GLN A 176 -36.24 -32.73 9.44
CA GLN A 176 -34.88 -33.07 9.10
C GLN A 176 -34.15 -33.63 10.32
N PRO A 177 -33.44 -34.76 10.18
CA PRO A 177 -32.67 -35.33 11.28
C PRO A 177 -31.49 -34.43 11.68
N GLU A 178 -30.90 -34.72 12.83
CA GLU A 178 -29.66 -34.12 13.29
C GLU A 178 -28.56 -34.23 12.21
N GLU A 179 -27.72 -33.21 12.14
CA GLU A 179 -26.58 -33.13 11.24
C GLU A 179 -26.93 -33.35 9.74
N SER A 180 -28.18 -33.12 9.36
CA SER A 180 -28.59 -33.21 7.97
C SER A 180 -27.92 -32.13 7.13
N ASN A 181 -27.25 -32.55 6.04
CA ASN A 181 -26.53 -31.68 5.12
C ASN A 181 -27.10 -31.84 3.70
N LEU A 182 -28.04 -30.98 3.34
CA LEU A 182 -28.62 -30.95 2.01
C LEU A 182 -28.07 -29.78 1.22
N THR A 183 -27.68 -30.04 -0.02
CA THR A 183 -27.23 -29.01 -0.98
C THR A 183 -28.14 -28.98 -2.18
N GLU A 184 -28.38 -27.79 -2.73
CA GLU A 184 -29.15 -27.59 -3.96
C GLU A 184 -28.27 -26.85 -4.98
N SER A 185 -28.51 -27.14 -6.26
CA SER A 185 -27.74 -26.58 -7.38
C SER A 185 -28.66 -25.82 -8.32
N PHE A 186 -28.32 -24.55 -8.59
CA PHE A 186 -29.00 -23.71 -9.56
C PHE A 186 -28.08 -23.48 -10.76
N ILE A 187 -28.57 -23.71 -11.98
CA ILE A 187 -27.88 -23.25 -13.17
C ILE A 187 -28.33 -21.82 -13.44
N ILE A 188 -27.39 -20.91 -13.43
CA ILE A 188 -27.63 -19.46 -13.51
C ILE A 188 -26.83 -18.86 -14.67
N THR A 189 -27.31 -17.75 -15.19
CA THR A 189 -26.61 -16.95 -16.20
C THR A 189 -26.57 -15.50 -15.76
N SER A 190 -25.44 -14.86 -15.93
CA SER A 190 -25.33 -13.43 -15.67
C SER A 190 -25.82 -12.63 -16.86
N LEU A 191 -26.73 -11.69 -16.62
CA LEU A 191 -27.16 -10.70 -17.62
C LEU A 191 -26.15 -9.56 -17.80
N LYS A 192 -25.18 -9.41 -16.87
CA LYS A 192 -24.04 -8.52 -17.04
C LYS A 192 -23.08 -9.19 -18.03
N LYS A 193 -22.64 -8.43 -19.05
CA LYS A 193 -21.67 -8.93 -20.02
C LYS A 193 -20.35 -9.35 -19.40
N GLU A 194 -19.97 -8.71 -18.31
CA GLU A 194 -18.67 -8.88 -17.66
C GLU A 194 -18.87 -8.84 -16.15
N GLN A 195 -18.29 -9.81 -15.47
CA GLN A 195 -18.21 -9.83 -14.01
C GLN A 195 -16.75 -9.81 -13.59
N TYR A 196 -16.45 -9.02 -12.55
CA TYR A 196 -15.11 -8.87 -12.01
C TYR A 196 -15.08 -9.48 -10.62
N LEU A 197 -14.36 -10.59 -10.46
CA LEU A 197 -14.10 -11.20 -9.16
C LEU A 197 -12.83 -10.59 -8.57
N VAL A 198 -12.96 -9.77 -7.55
CA VAL A 198 -11.82 -9.15 -6.88
C VAL A 198 -11.20 -10.15 -5.90
N THR A 199 -9.99 -10.59 -6.17
CA THR A 199 -9.26 -11.52 -5.30
C THR A 199 -8.61 -10.79 -4.12
N GLU A 200 -8.03 -9.62 -4.38
CA GLU A 200 -7.42 -8.76 -3.37
C GLU A 200 -7.74 -7.31 -3.67
N ALA A 201 -8.00 -6.55 -2.63
CA ALA A 201 -8.21 -5.11 -2.71
C ALA A 201 -7.32 -4.38 -1.71
N SER A 202 -6.87 -3.19 -2.07
CA SER A 202 -6.11 -2.31 -1.19
C SER A 202 -6.55 -0.86 -1.37
N ARG A 203 -6.55 -0.11 -0.29
CA ARG A 203 -6.75 1.34 -0.30
C ARG A 203 -5.67 2.00 0.52
N VAL A 204 -4.87 2.82 -0.11
CA VAL A 204 -3.86 3.66 0.54
C VAL A 204 -4.35 5.10 0.51
N ILE A 205 -4.48 5.70 1.69
CA ILE A 205 -4.91 7.08 1.88
C ILE A 205 -3.71 7.87 2.37
N ASN A 206 -3.18 8.73 1.53
CA ASN A 206 -2.07 9.61 1.89
C ASN A 206 -2.60 11.01 2.16
N ILE A 207 -2.41 11.47 3.39
CA ILE A 207 -2.89 12.76 3.87
C ILE A 207 -1.74 13.76 3.84
N ASP A 208 -1.83 14.73 2.95
CA ASP A 208 -0.88 15.84 2.87
C ASP A 208 -1.62 17.15 3.24
N PRO A 209 -1.21 17.82 4.31
CA PRO A 209 -1.86 19.05 4.77
C PRO A 209 -1.74 20.21 3.79
N PHE A 210 -0.83 20.13 2.81
CA PHE A 210 -0.59 21.19 1.82
C PHE A 210 -1.24 20.90 0.48
N SER A 211 -1.24 19.65 0.03
CA SER A 211 -1.76 19.23 -1.28
C SER A 211 -3.10 18.51 -1.23
N GLY A 212 -3.57 18.11 -0.04
CA GLY A 212 -4.85 17.42 0.17
C GLY A 212 -4.70 15.92 0.35
N ILE A 213 -5.75 15.17 0.03
CA ILE A 213 -5.77 13.72 0.22
C ILE A 213 -5.59 13.04 -1.13
N THR A 214 -4.56 12.19 -1.22
CA THR A 214 -4.38 11.27 -2.35
C THR A 214 -4.83 9.88 -1.92
N VAL A 215 -5.73 9.29 -2.69
CA VAL A 215 -6.20 7.91 -2.50
C VAL A 215 -5.64 7.06 -3.62
N THR A 216 -5.11 5.90 -3.28
CA THR A 216 -4.67 4.90 -4.24
C THR A 216 -5.42 3.61 -3.96
N ASP A 217 -6.31 3.22 -4.87
CA ASP A 217 -7.02 1.96 -4.83
C ASP A 217 -6.32 0.95 -5.73
N GLY A 218 -5.97 -0.20 -5.17
CA GLY A 218 -5.37 -1.32 -5.88
C GLY A 218 -6.31 -2.51 -5.87
N PHE A 219 -6.43 -3.19 -7.02
CA PHE A 219 -7.28 -4.35 -7.20
C PHE A 219 -6.55 -5.41 -7.99
N ASN A 220 -6.58 -6.63 -7.47
CA ASN A 220 -6.28 -7.83 -8.23
C ASN A 220 -7.61 -8.52 -8.51
N PHE A 221 -7.96 -8.71 -9.75
CA PHE A 221 -9.24 -9.30 -10.12
C PHE A 221 -9.11 -10.24 -11.32
N MET A 222 -10.05 -11.15 -11.41
CA MET A 222 -10.29 -11.99 -12.58
C MET A 222 -11.57 -11.53 -13.26
N VAL A 223 -11.60 -11.61 -14.57
CA VAL A 223 -12.82 -11.42 -15.34
C VAL A 223 -13.49 -12.76 -15.49
N GLU A 224 -14.70 -12.88 -15.00
CA GLU A 224 -15.57 -14.03 -15.21
C GLU A 224 -16.54 -13.65 -16.33
N SER A 225 -16.17 -13.91 -17.57
CA SER A 225 -17.01 -13.72 -18.74
C SER A 225 -16.67 -14.80 -19.77
N TYR A 226 -17.59 -15.08 -20.69
CA TYR A 226 -17.31 -16.00 -21.79
C TYR A 226 -16.36 -15.40 -22.84
N SER A 227 -16.38 -14.09 -23.00
CA SER A 227 -15.51 -13.33 -23.90
C SER A 227 -14.62 -12.38 -23.09
N GLY A 228 -13.37 -12.21 -23.52
CA GLY A 228 -12.48 -11.25 -22.85
C GLY A 228 -13.04 -9.82 -22.83
N SER A 229 -12.72 -9.08 -21.78
CA SER A 229 -13.08 -7.67 -21.67
C SER A 229 -12.03 -6.76 -22.30
N ASN A 230 -12.49 -5.82 -23.13
CA ASN A 230 -11.66 -4.79 -23.74
C ASN A 230 -11.63 -3.48 -22.94
N SER A 231 -12.48 -3.34 -21.92
CA SER A 231 -12.55 -2.15 -21.08
C SER A 231 -12.96 -2.49 -19.65
N VAL A 232 -12.39 -1.79 -18.70
CA VAL A 232 -12.69 -1.95 -17.27
C VAL A 232 -13.26 -0.62 -16.76
N PRO A 233 -14.58 -0.52 -16.52
CA PRO A 233 -15.19 0.68 -15.99
C PRO A 233 -15.00 0.76 -14.47
N VAL A 234 -14.44 1.85 -13.98
CA VAL A 234 -14.25 2.10 -12.55
C VAL A 234 -14.94 3.40 -12.16
N PHE A 235 -15.83 3.33 -11.19
CA PHE A 235 -16.50 4.51 -10.65
C PHE A 235 -15.79 4.98 -9.38
N LEU A 236 -15.34 6.22 -9.39
CA LEU A 236 -14.77 6.90 -8.24
C LEU A 236 -15.83 7.82 -7.63
N PHE A 237 -15.93 7.82 -6.32
CA PHE A 237 -16.93 8.60 -5.59
C PHE A 237 -16.28 9.82 -4.91
N GLY A 238 -16.98 10.96 -4.91
CA GLY A 238 -16.51 12.23 -4.39
C GLY A 238 -15.98 13.17 -5.47
N ASN A 239 -15.53 14.34 -5.06
CA ASN A 239 -14.92 15.32 -5.97
C ASN A 239 -13.47 14.94 -6.27
N VAL A 240 -13.28 14.20 -7.35
CA VAL A 240 -12.01 13.56 -7.74
C VAL A 240 -11.28 14.41 -8.77
N SER A 241 -9.95 14.55 -8.59
CA SER A 241 -9.02 15.18 -9.54
C SER A 241 -7.74 14.34 -9.68
N ASP A 242 -6.89 14.70 -10.63
CA ASP A 242 -5.54 14.12 -10.82
C ASP A 242 -5.53 12.58 -10.88
N VAL A 243 -6.44 12.03 -11.68
CA VAL A 243 -6.56 10.58 -11.84
C VAL A 243 -5.38 10.04 -12.63
N SER A 244 -4.72 9.02 -12.08
CA SER A 244 -3.71 8.22 -12.77
C SER A 244 -4.02 6.74 -12.63
N VAL A 245 -3.74 5.98 -13.67
CA VAL A 245 -4.02 4.55 -13.74
C VAL A 245 -2.74 3.81 -14.08
N LYS A 246 -2.47 2.70 -13.39
CA LYS A 246 -1.30 1.83 -13.61
C LYS A 246 -1.70 0.36 -13.57
N ASP A 247 -1.04 -0.45 -14.39
CA ASP A 247 -0.99 -1.90 -14.24
C ASP A 247 0.41 -2.34 -13.74
N GLU A 248 0.71 -3.62 -13.78
CA GLU A 248 2.04 -4.14 -13.43
C GLU A 248 3.13 -3.72 -14.41
N ILE A 249 2.76 -3.38 -15.66
CA ILE A 249 3.68 -3.03 -16.73
C ILE A 249 4.03 -1.53 -16.67
N GLY A 250 3.07 -0.68 -16.28
CA GLY A 250 3.32 0.76 -16.18
C GLY A 250 2.07 1.64 -16.24
N ASP A 251 2.29 2.92 -16.50
CA ASP A 251 1.23 3.92 -16.53
C ASP A 251 0.36 3.81 -17.79
N PHE A 252 -0.93 4.13 -17.61
CA PHE A 252 -1.88 4.34 -18.70
C PHE A 252 -1.91 5.83 -19.06
N LEU A 253 -2.08 6.13 -20.35
CA LEU A 253 -2.19 7.51 -20.82
C LEU A 253 -3.67 7.95 -20.87
N PRO A 254 -3.98 9.22 -20.55
CA PRO A 254 -5.31 9.77 -20.80
C PRO A 254 -5.63 9.71 -22.32
N GLU A 255 -6.86 9.37 -22.68
CA GLU A 255 -7.30 9.23 -24.08
C GLU A 255 -7.04 10.51 -24.93
N ALA A 256 -7.05 11.68 -24.30
CA ALA A 256 -6.75 12.96 -24.96
C ALA A 256 -5.31 13.07 -25.50
N VAL A 257 -4.40 12.21 -25.04
CA VAL A 257 -2.96 12.26 -25.38
C VAL A 257 -2.55 11.16 -26.37
N SER A 258 -3.33 10.08 -26.49
CA SER A 258 -2.97 8.93 -27.33
C SER A 258 -4.14 8.53 -28.24
N THR A 259 -3.89 8.50 -29.54
CA THR A 259 -4.85 8.01 -30.55
C THR A 259 -4.57 6.58 -31.03
N VAL A 260 -3.50 5.94 -30.56
CA VAL A 260 -2.97 4.70 -31.17
C VAL A 260 -2.81 3.54 -30.19
N ASP A 261 -2.64 3.78 -28.88
CA ASP A 261 -2.33 2.71 -27.94
C ASP A 261 -3.53 2.29 -27.08
N ARG A 262 -3.71 0.96 -26.93
CA ARG A 262 -4.74 0.36 -26.07
C ARG A 262 -4.52 0.60 -24.56
N SER A 263 -3.39 1.13 -24.14
CA SER A 263 -3.09 1.44 -22.73
C SER A 263 -3.55 2.84 -22.36
N THR A 264 -4.84 3.10 -22.50
CA THR A 264 -5.43 4.42 -22.25
C THR A 264 -6.60 4.35 -21.27
N PHE A 265 -6.97 5.48 -20.71
CA PHE A 265 -8.19 5.61 -19.93
C PHE A 265 -8.94 6.88 -20.28
N LYS A 266 -10.26 6.83 -20.16
CA LYS A 266 -11.18 7.94 -20.41
C LYS A 266 -11.91 8.32 -19.13
N ILE A 267 -11.99 9.61 -18.83
CA ILE A 267 -12.70 10.13 -17.67
C ILE A 267 -14.02 10.76 -18.11
N SER A 268 -15.11 10.35 -17.45
CA SER A 268 -16.43 10.95 -17.59
C SER A 268 -16.98 11.32 -16.21
N LYS A 269 -17.48 12.53 -16.03
CA LYS A 269 -18.04 13.00 -14.76
C LYS A 269 -19.57 13.00 -14.81
N TYR A 270 -20.19 12.45 -13.77
CA TYR A 270 -21.63 12.34 -13.59
C TYR A 270 -22.08 12.97 -12.28
N ALA A 271 -23.36 13.20 -12.13
CA ALA A 271 -24.00 13.73 -10.91
C ALA A 271 -23.27 14.99 -10.37
N ASN A 272 -23.12 16.00 -11.21
CA ASN A 272 -22.43 17.27 -10.87
C ASN A 272 -21.00 17.08 -10.35
N GLY A 273 -20.31 16.01 -10.80
CA GLY A 273 -18.92 15.72 -10.42
C GLY A 273 -18.77 14.89 -9.15
N SER A 274 -19.86 14.44 -8.52
CA SER A 274 -19.79 13.56 -7.36
C SER A 274 -19.46 12.10 -7.70
N ILE A 275 -19.60 11.71 -8.97
CA ILE A 275 -19.23 10.41 -9.50
C ILE A 275 -18.36 10.62 -10.74
N THR A 276 -17.20 9.99 -10.74
CA THR A 276 -16.26 10.00 -11.87
C THR A 276 -16.12 8.58 -12.40
N LEU A 277 -16.53 8.37 -13.65
CA LEU A 277 -16.27 7.11 -14.36
C LEU A 277 -14.90 7.20 -15.02
N VAL A 278 -14.04 6.26 -14.69
CA VAL A 278 -12.75 6.03 -15.35
C VAL A 278 -12.90 4.75 -16.16
N ASN A 279 -13.03 4.88 -17.47
CA ASN A 279 -13.08 3.73 -18.37
C ASN A 279 -11.65 3.40 -18.82
N ILE A 280 -11.14 2.24 -18.42
CA ILE A 280 -9.76 1.83 -18.63
C ILE A 280 -9.72 0.83 -19.77
N PHE A 281 -8.85 1.05 -20.74
CA PHE A 281 -8.63 0.16 -21.88
C PHE A 281 -7.30 -0.57 -21.66
N PRO A 282 -7.33 -1.83 -21.18
CA PRO A 282 -6.14 -2.63 -20.95
C PRO A 282 -5.29 -2.80 -22.21
N ARG A 283 -3.97 -2.99 -22.05
CA ARG A 283 -3.02 -3.23 -23.15
C ARG A 283 -3.42 -4.42 -24.00
N TYR A 284 -3.96 -5.44 -23.33
CA TYR A 284 -4.50 -6.65 -23.92
C TYR A 284 -5.90 -6.89 -23.38
N PRO A 285 -6.80 -7.52 -24.14
CA PRO A 285 -8.07 -7.97 -23.62
C PRO A 285 -7.86 -8.83 -22.38
N VAL A 286 -8.60 -8.58 -21.31
CA VAL A 286 -8.55 -9.41 -20.10
C VAL A 286 -9.41 -10.64 -20.35
N TYR A 287 -8.76 -11.79 -20.53
CA TYR A 287 -9.45 -13.04 -20.80
C TYR A 287 -9.98 -13.70 -19.51
N PRO A 288 -10.98 -14.59 -19.63
CA PRO A 288 -11.51 -15.35 -18.49
C PRO A 288 -10.42 -16.09 -17.73
N ASN A 289 -10.54 -16.12 -16.40
CA ASN A 289 -9.61 -16.78 -15.48
C ASN A 289 -8.17 -16.22 -15.48
N GLN A 290 -7.93 -15.08 -16.09
CA GLN A 290 -6.65 -14.37 -15.98
C GLN A 290 -6.72 -13.33 -14.88
N ASN A 291 -5.69 -13.33 -14.03
CA ASN A 291 -5.50 -12.28 -13.05
C ASN A 291 -5.04 -10.99 -13.74
N PHE A 292 -5.66 -9.90 -13.37
CA PHE A 292 -5.30 -8.57 -13.82
C PHE A 292 -5.17 -7.65 -12.60
N SER A 293 -4.02 -6.97 -12.52
CA SER A 293 -3.75 -6.00 -11.47
C SER A 293 -3.99 -4.60 -11.96
N LEU A 294 -4.72 -3.82 -11.20
CA LEU A 294 -5.01 -2.43 -11.50
C LEU A 294 -4.78 -1.56 -10.26
N ARG A 295 -4.12 -0.43 -10.46
CA ARG A 295 -3.93 0.59 -9.43
C ARG A 295 -4.40 1.94 -9.97
N ILE A 296 -5.29 2.59 -9.21
CA ILE A 296 -5.86 3.88 -9.57
C ILE A 296 -5.52 4.85 -8.45
N SER A 297 -4.79 5.90 -8.77
CA SER A 297 -4.49 6.98 -7.83
C SER A 297 -5.24 8.24 -8.23
N TYR A 298 -5.81 8.91 -7.26
CA TYR A 298 -6.58 10.14 -7.48
C TYR A 298 -6.55 11.03 -6.24
N ARG A 299 -6.81 12.30 -6.43
CA ARG A 299 -6.90 13.28 -5.35
C ARG A 299 -8.36 13.59 -5.02
N ILE A 300 -8.67 13.65 -3.73
CA ILE A 300 -9.97 14.06 -3.21
C ILE A 300 -9.82 15.37 -2.48
N LEU A 301 -10.65 16.36 -2.84
CA LEU A 301 -10.77 17.62 -2.12
C LEU A 301 -11.69 17.44 -0.93
N VAL A 302 -11.11 17.40 0.27
CA VAL A 302 -11.85 17.36 1.53
C VAL A 302 -11.70 18.70 2.22
N LYS A 303 -12.83 19.35 2.53
CA LYS A 303 -12.83 20.59 3.28
C LYS A 303 -12.17 20.38 4.65
N ASN A 304 -11.39 21.35 5.12
CA ASN A 304 -10.76 21.37 6.43
C ASN A 304 -9.55 20.45 6.62
N VAL A 305 -9.07 19.72 5.63
CA VAL A 305 -7.84 18.90 5.74
C VAL A 305 -6.60 19.75 5.45
N THR A 306 -6.71 20.69 4.50
CA THR A 306 -5.62 21.57 4.10
C THR A 306 -5.62 22.88 4.89
N GLY A 307 -4.43 23.41 5.14
CA GLY A 307 -4.24 24.72 5.77
C GLY A 307 -3.19 24.69 6.88
N LEU A 308 -2.51 25.82 7.05
CA LEU A 308 -1.54 26.05 8.11
C LEU A 308 -2.27 26.36 9.43
N SER A 309 -1.83 25.73 10.52
CA SER A 309 -2.28 26.05 11.89
C SER A 309 -1.05 26.18 12.78
N ALA A 310 -0.98 27.30 13.52
CA ALA A 310 0.10 27.55 14.48
C ALA A 310 -0.04 26.72 15.77
N PHE A 311 -1.25 26.24 16.05
CA PHE A 311 -1.57 25.40 17.22
C PHE A 311 -2.18 24.10 16.73
N GLY A 312 -1.88 23.00 17.41
CA GLY A 312 -2.34 21.67 17.04
C GLY A 312 -3.84 21.65 16.70
N ARG A 313 -4.16 21.17 15.50
CA ARG A 313 -5.51 21.10 14.97
C ARG A 313 -6.00 19.66 14.98
N GLN A 314 -7.15 19.46 15.59
CA GLN A 314 -7.86 18.19 15.39
C GLN A 314 -8.57 18.20 14.05
N VAL A 315 -8.28 17.21 13.24
CA VAL A 315 -8.88 17.01 11.91
C VAL A 315 -9.70 15.73 11.96
N SER A 316 -10.97 15.84 11.57
CA SER A 316 -11.86 14.70 11.38
C SER A 316 -12.52 14.83 10.03
N PHE A 317 -12.48 13.79 9.23
CA PHE A 317 -13.14 13.75 7.93
C PHE A 317 -13.57 12.34 7.58
N SER A 318 -14.52 12.25 6.68
CA SER A 318 -15.04 11.00 6.15
C SER A 318 -14.73 10.94 4.66
N LEU A 319 -14.18 9.81 4.23
CA LEU A 319 -13.97 9.53 2.81
C LEU A 319 -15.13 8.72 2.27
N PRO A 320 -15.51 8.97 1.00
CA PRO A 320 -16.55 8.20 0.35
C PRO A 320 -16.15 6.73 0.23
N LYS A 321 -17.16 5.89 -0.02
CA LYS A 321 -16.98 4.48 -0.29
C LYS A 321 -15.92 4.21 -1.35
N THR A 322 -15.42 2.99 -1.39
CA THR A 322 -14.48 2.53 -2.42
C THR A 322 -15.13 2.57 -3.81
N THR A 323 -14.40 2.12 -4.80
CA THR A 323 -14.89 2.03 -6.18
C THR A 323 -16.02 1.00 -6.32
N ASN A 324 -16.58 0.87 -7.53
CA ASN A 324 -17.65 -0.09 -7.84
C ASN A 324 -17.20 -1.56 -7.87
N PHE A 325 -15.92 -1.86 -7.71
CA PHE A 325 -15.46 -3.23 -7.45
C PHE A 325 -15.80 -3.63 -6.02
N THR A 326 -17.09 -3.80 -5.76
CA THR A 326 -17.66 -4.06 -4.43
C THR A 326 -18.06 -5.52 -4.25
N SER A 327 -17.51 -6.41 -5.06
CA SER A 327 -17.65 -7.85 -4.87
C SER A 327 -16.81 -8.32 -3.68
N PHE A 328 -16.91 -9.59 -3.37
CA PHE A 328 -16.09 -10.19 -2.32
C PHE A 328 -14.59 -10.06 -2.63
N SER A 329 -13.80 -9.75 -1.60
CA SER A 329 -12.33 -9.82 -1.67
C SER A 329 -11.80 -10.66 -0.51
N ASN A 330 -10.86 -11.59 -0.81
CA ASN A 330 -10.22 -12.41 0.21
C ASN A 330 -9.52 -11.56 1.27
N ASN A 331 -8.83 -10.50 0.83
CA ASN A 331 -8.15 -9.56 1.70
C ASN A 331 -8.40 -8.12 1.22
N PHE A 332 -8.79 -7.27 2.14
CA PHE A 332 -8.81 -5.83 1.92
C PHE A 332 -7.80 -5.16 2.85
N THR A 333 -6.82 -4.49 2.29
CA THR A 333 -5.82 -3.74 3.04
C THR A 333 -6.17 -2.26 3.02
N LEU A 334 -6.43 -1.69 4.20
CA LEU A 334 -6.53 -0.25 4.39
C LEU A 334 -5.23 0.26 4.99
N GLU A 335 -4.59 1.21 4.32
CA GLU A 335 -3.41 1.91 4.82
C GLU A 335 -3.68 3.41 4.82
N VAL A 336 -3.42 4.07 5.94
CA VAL A 336 -3.54 5.52 6.08
C VAL A 336 -2.17 6.08 6.44
N ILE A 337 -1.64 6.96 5.59
CA ILE A 337 -0.36 7.61 5.77
C ILE A 337 -0.64 9.05 6.22
N PHE A 338 -0.19 9.37 7.42
CA PHE A 338 -0.37 10.68 8.02
C PHE A 338 0.84 11.59 7.79
N PRO A 339 0.66 12.91 7.84
CA PRO A 339 1.77 13.83 7.82
C PRO A 339 2.74 13.57 8.97
N THR A 340 4.01 13.83 8.73
CA THR A 340 5.05 13.68 9.78
C THR A 340 4.73 14.55 10.98
N GLY A 341 4.73 13.94 12.19
CA GLY A 341 4.37 14.63 13.43
C GLY A 341 2.87 14.64 13.77
N ALA A 342 2.03 14.00 12.96
CA ALA A 342 0.64 13.80 13.31
C ALA A 342 0.49 12.83 14.48
N LYS A 343 -0.45 13.11 15.37
CA LYS A 343 -0.88 12.20 16.44
C LYS A 343 -2.15 11.50 16.00
N PHE A 344 -2.13 10.18 16.00
CA PHE A 344 -3.27 9.37 15.58
C PHE A 344 -4.44 9.54 16.56
N GLY A 345 -5.62 9.68 16.00
CA GLY A 345 -6.88 9.49 16.67
C GLY A 345 -7.52 8.17 16.24
N ASP A 346 -8.83 8.20 16.05
CA ASP A 346 -9.61 7.03 15.67
C ASP A 346 -9.71 6.90 14.14
N ILE A 347 -9.59 5.65 13.67
CA ILE A 347 -9.90 5.27 12.30
C ILE A 347 -11.01 4.24 12.34
N LYS A 348 -12.10 4.49 11.62
CA LYS A 348 -13.27 3.61 11.59
C LYS A 348 -13.71 3.38 10.14
N ILE A 349 -14.19 2.17 9.87
CA ILE A 349 -14.90 1.85 8.63
C ILE A 349 -16.36 1.60 9.01
N GLY A 350 -17.21 2.58 8.77
CA GLY A 350 -18.59 2.52 9.24
C GLY A 350 -18.68 2.26 10.75
N SER A 351 -19.42 1.23 11.15
CA SER A 351 -19.58 0.81 12.55
C SER A 351 -18.66 -0.35 12.96
N PHE A 352 -17.74 -0.76 12.09
CA PHE A 352 -16.93 -1.96 12.30
C PHE A 352 -15.63 -1.64 13.03
N SER A 353 -15.24 -2.53 13.97
CA SER A 353 -13.90 -2.53 14.56
C SER A 353 -12.91 -3.14 13.57
N LEU A 354 -11.75 -2.52 13.42
CA LEU A 354 -10.71 -2.99 12.50
C LEU A 354 -9.86 -4.07 13.19
N PRO A 355 -9.79 -5.27 12.61
CA PRO A 355 -8.90 -6.32 13.12
C PRO A 355 -7.46 -6.08 12.64
N ASN A 356 -6.51 -6.66 13.36
CA ASN A 356 -5.09 -6.69 12.96
C ASN A 356 -4.50 -5.31 12.65
N GLU A 357 -4.75 -4.34 13.52
CA GLU A 357 -4.19 -3.00 13.39
C GLU A 357 -2.67 -3.00 13.62
N GLN A 358 -1.97 -2.42 12.68
CA GLN A 358 -0.53 -2.12 12.79
C GLN A 358 -0.36 -0.60 12.76
N ARG A 359 0.20 -0.06 13.82
CA ARG A 359 0.48 1.39 13.93
C ARG A 359 1.99 1.61 13.88
N SER A 360 2.42 2.49 12.99
CA SER A 360 3.79 2.97 12.86
C SER A 360 3.85 4.46 13.25
N LEU A 361 5.01 5.11 13.16
CA LEU A 361 5.17 6.52 13.52
C LEU A 361 4.24 7.45 12.74
N ASN A 362 4.00 7.17 11.47
CA ASN A 362 3.20 8.01 10.58
C ASN A 362 2.24 7.20 9.69
N SER A 363 2.03 5.93 9.95
CA SER A 363 1.10 5.11 9.19
C SER A 363 0.27 4.19 10.08
N PHE A 364 -0.95 3.96 9.63
CA PHE A 364 -1.89 2.98 10.16
C PHE A 364 -2.18 1.99 9.05
N LYS A 365 -2.15 0.71 9.35
CA LYS A 365 -2.50 -0.36 8.41
C LYS A 365 -3.42 -1.35 9.09
N ALA A 366 -4.50 -1.71 8.42
CA ALA A 366 -5.41 -2.77 8.82
C ALA A 366 -5.63 -3.72 7.66
N VAL A 367 -5.68 -5.02 7.95
CA VAL A 367 -5.99 -6.06 6.97
C VAL A 367 -7.29 -6.72 7.37
N ILE A 368 -8.27 -6.63 6.51
CA ILE A 368 -9.61 -7.19 6.71
C ILE A 368 -9.72 -8.42 5.81
N ALA A 369 -9.75 -9.58 6.43
CA ALA A 369 -10.00 -10.82 5.70
C ALA A 369 -11.49 -10.93 5.35
N GLY A 370 -11.79 -11.41 4.16
CA GLY A 370 -13.16 -11.64 3.72
C GLY A 370 -13.99 -10.35 3.64
N ALA A 371 -13.44 -9.33 2.98
CA ALA A 371 -14.16 -8.07 2.80
C ALA A 371 -15.32 -8.26 1.82
N THR A 372 -16.49 -7.80 2.24
CA THR A 372 -17.75 -7.88 1.48
C THR A 372 -18.24 -6.49 1.08
N LYS A 373 -19.31 -6.44 0.31
CA LYS A 373 -19.90 -5.18 -0.18
C LYS A 373 -20.18 -4.18 0.95
N GLU A 374 -20.59 -4.64 2.11
CA GLU A 374 -20.91 -3.79 3.27
C GLU A 374 -19.66 -3.03 3.78
N ILE A 375 -18.47 -3.66 3.70
CA ILE A 375 -17.20 -3.02 4.03
C ILE A 375 -16.83 -2.00 2.96
N PHE A 376 -16.93 -2.37 1.68
CA PHE A 376 -16.59 -1.47 0.57
C PHE A 376 -17.55 -0.28 0.44
N ASP A 377 -18.82 -0.46 0.74
CA ASP A 377 -19.82 0.63 0.72
C ASP A 377 -19.74 1.54 1.94
N SER A 378 -18.98 1.14 2.98
CA SER A 378 -18.82 1.95 4.19
C SER A 378 -17.88 3.13 3.97
N THR A 379 -18.16 4.21 4.68
CA THR A 379 -17.27 5.38 4.74
C THR A 379 -16.09 5.11 5.66
N VAL A 380 -14.92 5.62 5.31
CA VAL A 380 -13.74 5.60 6.16
C VAL A 380 -13.67 6.92 6.92
N GLU A 381 -13.87 6.86 8.23
CA GLU A 381 -13.76 8.03 9.12
C GLU A 381 -12.36 8.06 9.73
N ILE A 382 -11.67 9.18 9.55
CA ILE A 382 -10.30 9.36 10.01
C ILE A 382 -10.25 10.60 10.92
N THR A 383 -9.73 10.40 12.12
CA THR A 383 -9.48 11.47 13.08
C THR A 383 -8.02 11.48 13.48
N TYR A 384 -7.38 12.65 13.42
CA TYR A 384 -6.00 12.85 13.86
C TYR A 384 -5.79 14.29 14.31
N SER A 385 -4.74 14.54 15.09
CA SER A 385 -4.32 15.89 15.44
C SER A 385 -2.98 16.20 14.78
N TYR A 386 -2.87 17.38 14.20
CA TYR A 386 -1.72 17.80 13.44
C TYR A 386 -1.44 19.29 13.62
N ASP A 387 -0.18 19.60 13.83
CA ASP A 387 0.33 20.96 13.85
C ASP A 387 1.13 21.19 12.57
N SER A 388 0.46 21.75 11.56
CA SER A 388 1.04 21.96 10.24
C SER A 388 2.18 22.98 10.25
N PHE A 389 2.15 23.95 11.18
CA PHE A 389 3.20 24.94 11.33
C PHE A 389 4.49 24.26 11.82
N TRP A 390 4.42 23.49 12.92
CA TRP A 390 5.59 22.82 13.46
C TRP A 390 6.14 21.75 12.52
N ALA A 391 5.31 20.98 11.85
CA ALA A 391 5.75 19.94 10.93
C ALA A 391 6.41 20.53 9.66
N GLY A 392 5.87 21.61 9.11
CA GLY A 392 6.44 22.28 7.95
C GLY A 392 7.69 23.10 8.24
N TYR A 393 7.71 23.78 9.39
CA TYR A 393 8.78 24.73 9.74
C TYR A 393 9.76 24.23 10.81
N SER A 394 9.52 23.08 11.47
CA SER A 394 10.40 22.57 12.51
C SER A 394 11.87 22.44 12.07
N PRO A 395 12.22 21.97 10.86
CA PRO A 395 13.61 21.93 10.42
C PRO A 395 14.24 23.36 10.39
N SER A 396 13.50 24.33 9.88
CA SER A 396 13.96 25.72 9.82
C SER A 396 14.08 26.36 11.19
N VAL A 397 13.17 26.05 12.10
CA VAL A 397 13.23 26.50 13.51
C VAL A 397 14.45 25.90 14.22
N PHE A 398 14.70 24.59 14.05
CA PHE A 398 15.90 23.96 14.65
C PHE A 398 17.18 24.54 14.06
N ILE A 399 17.26 24.77 12.74
CA ILE A 399 18.39 25.42 12.10
C ILE A 399 18.55 26.85 12.64
N GLY A 400 17.47 27.60 12.77
CA GLY A 400 17.46 28.94 13.35
C GLY A 400 17.94 28.98 14.81
N LEU A 401 17.46 28.03 15.62
CA LEU A 401 17.90 27.89 17.01
C LEU A 401 19.38 27.49 17.12
N ALA A 402 19.83 26.56 16.28
CA ALA A 402 21.24 26.17 16.20
C ALA A 402 22.12 27.37 15.79
N PHE A 403 21.65 28.17 14.82
CA PHE A 403 22.32 29.39 14.39
C PHE A 403 22.38 30.42 15.52
N LEU A 404 21.28 30.66 16.23
CA LEU A 404 21.21 31.58 17.38
C LEU A 404 22.11 31.10 18.54
N ALA A 405 22.11 29.80 18.83
CA ALA A 405 23.00 29.22 19.83
C ALA A 405 24.47 29.37 19.44
N GLY A 406 24.80 29.14 18.16
CA GLY A 406 26.13 29.36 17.61
C GLY A 406 26.54 30.83 17.69
N LEU A 407 25.64 31.76 17.35
CA LEU A 407 25.86 33.19 17.45
C LEU A 407 26.08 33.62 18.92
N ALA A 408 25.23 33.17 19.83
CA ALA A 408 25.38 33.43 21.29
C ALA A 408 26.70 32.89 21.80
N TYR A 409 27.11 31.68 21.40
CA TYR A 409 28.40 31.09 21.74
C TYR A 409 29.57 31.92 21.22
N ILE A 410 29.49 32.43 19.97
CA ILE A 410 30.52 33.32 19.41
C ILE A 410 30.58 34.63 20.17
N LEU A 411 29.43 35.27 20.48
CA LEU A 411 29.36 36.53 21.20
C LEU A 411 29.88 36.40 22.64
N THR A 412 29.54 35.33 23.32
CA THR A 412 30.05 35.06 24.69
C THR A 412 31.53 34.71 24.73
N ARG A 413 32.08 34.20 23.61
CA ARG A 413 33.50 33.84 23.51
C ARG A 413 34.40 35.00 23.06
N GLN A 414 33.82 36.08 22.48
CA GLN A 414 34.59 37.24 22.06
C GLN A 414 35.21 38.03 23.24
N GLU A 415 34.72 37.87 24.45
CA GLU A 415 35.30 38.54 25.64
C GLU A 415 36.51 37.86 26.29
N ARG A 416 37.01 36.73 25.74
CA ARG A 416 38.16 36.00 26.28
C ARG A 416 39.28 35.74 25.28
N VAL A 417 39.39 36.51 24.23
CA VAL A 417 40.63 36.54 23.47
C VAL A 417 41.53 37.64 24.03
N ALA A 418 42.09 37.38 25.23
CA ALA A 418 43.28 38.04 25.67
C ALA A 418 44.39 37.75 24.62
N GLU A 419 45.05 38.80 24.19
CA GLU A 419 46.24 38.80 23.35
C GLU A 419 47.19 37.64 23.69
N ALA A 420 47.14 36.58 22.92
CA ALA A 420 48.25 35.64 22.87
C ALA A 420 49.33 36.28 22.01
N VAL A 421 50.35 36.76 22.68
CA VAL A 421 51.62 37.20 22.13
C VAL A 421 52.03 36.21 21.03
N ALA A 422 52.21 36.72 19.80
CA ALA A 422 52.60 35.95 18.65
C ALA A 422 53.98 35.32 18.89
N ALA A 423 54.01 34.01 19.05
CA ALA A 423 55.22 33.23 18.90
C ALA A 423 55.71 33.34 17.43
N PRO A 424 57.01 33.32 17.13
CA PRO A 424 57.50 33.42 15.76
C PRO A 424 56.92 32.28 14.94
N VAL A 425 56.13 32.64 13.93
CA VAL A 425 55.38 31.72 13.10
C VAL A 425 56.36 31.00 12.23
N GLU A 426 56.42 29.66 12.29
CA GLU A 426 57.21 28.84 11.38
C GLU A 426 56.60 28.86 9.96
N PHE A 427 56.83 29.95 9.21
CA PHE A 427 56.44 30.07 7.80
C PHE A 427 57.12 29.01 6.89
N GLU A 428 58.14 28.35 7.38
CA GLU A 428 58.79 27.26 6.69
C GLU A 428 57.88 26.05 6.47
N ALA A 429 56.97 25.77 7.42
CA ALA A 429 55.99 24.70 7.27
C ALA A 429 54.97 25.01 6.14
N VAL A 430 54.55 26.27 6.00
CA VAL A 430 53.68 26.74 4.91
C VAL A 430 54.38 26.62 3.57
N ARG A 431 55.64 27.03 3.51
CA ARG A 431 56.43 26.93 2.29
C ARG A 431 56.61 25.49 1.83
N ARG A 432 56.96 24.58 2.74
CA ARG A 432 57.09 23.13 2.44
C ARG A 432 55.75 22.54 1.97
N PHE A 433 54.62 22.95 2.58
CA PHE A 433 53.32 22.53 2.13
C PHE A 433 53.01 22.99 0.70
N VAL A 434 53.23 24.27 0.38
CA VAL A 434 53.00 24.83 -0.97
C VAL A 434 53.89 24.14 -2.01
N GLU A 435 55.19 23.93 -1.71
CA GLU A 435 56.12 23.25 -2.62
C GLU A 435 55.64 21.81 -2.93
N ARG A 436 55.30 21.03 -1.90
CA ARG A 436 54.83 19.65 -2.10
C ARG A 436 53.48 19.58 -2.79
N TYR A 437 52.58 20.52 -2.51
CA TYR A 437 51.29 20.58 -3.17
C TYR A 437 51.45 20.96 -4.68
N ARG A 438 52.33 21.87 -5.01
CA ARG A 438 52.65 22.19 -6.42
C ARG A 438 53.31 21.01 -7.13
N GLU A 439 54.15 20.26 -6.45
CA GLU A 439 54.73 19.03 -7.00
C GLU A 439 53.62 18.01 -7.31
N LYS A 440 52.62 17.82 -6.42
CA LYS A 440 51.42 17.00 -6.68
C LYS A 440 50.73 17.43 -7.97
N LEU A 441 50.38 18.70 -8.10
CA LEU A 441 49.70 19.23 -9.30
C LEU A 441 50.50 19.01 -10.58
N ARG A 442 51.82 19.21 -10.56
CA ARG A 442 52.70 18.96 -11.73
C ARG A 442 52.71 17.49 -12.12
N ILE A 443 52.73 16.58 -11.16
CA ILE A 443 52.70 15.14 -11.44
C ILE A 443 51.34 14.74 -12.00
N GLU A 444 50.23 15.24 -11.44
CA GLU A 444 48.87 14.99 -11.95
C GLU A 444 48.73 15.49 -13.40
N GLU A 445 49.23 16.71 -13.71
CA GLU A 445 49.23 17.25 -15.07
C GLU A 445 50.10 16.42 -16.03
N SER A 446 51.26 15.95 -15.56
CA SER A 446 52.17 15.10 -16.34
C SER A 446 51.51 13.74 -16.64
N LEU A 447 50.73 13.22 -15.72
CA LEU A 447 49.96 11.97 -15.88
C LEU A 447 48.81 12.16 -16.88
N GLU A 448 48.08 13.28 -16.81
CA GLU A 448 47.05 13.66 -17.77
C GLU A 448 47.64 13.79 -19.19
N ARG A 449 48.77 14.52 -19.35
CA ARG A 449 49.47 14.63 -20.63
C ARG A 449 49.95 13.28 -21.17
N CYS A 450 50.47 12.43 -20.30
CA CYS A 450 50.92 11.09 -20.67
C CYS A 450 49.75 10.23 -21.20
N GLN A 451 48.53 10.38 -20.62
CA GLN A 451 47.31 9.73 -21.13
C GLN A 451 46.89 10.27 -22.50
N GLU A 452 46.96 11.60 -22.70
CA GLU A 452 46.67 12.22 -24.00
C GLU A 452 47.67 11.78 -25.08
N ASP A 453 48.96 11.71 -24.76
CA ASP A 453 49.98 11.24 -25.70
C ASP A 453 49.75 9.78 -26.10
N LEU A 454 49.29 8.93 -25.18
CA LEU A 454 48.91 7.56 -25.50
C LEU A 454 47.69 7.54 -26.43
N ARG A 455 46.65 8.36 -26.13
CA ARG A 455 45.43 8.46 -26.97
C ARG A 455 45.76 8.94 -28.39
N ASN A 456 46.70 9.85 -28.49
CA ASN A 456 47.16 10.43 -29.75
C ASN A 456 48.25 9.59 -30.45
N ASN A 457 48.57 8.37 -29.93
CA ASN A 457 49.60 7.46 -30.43
C ASN A 457 51.01 8.08 -30.50
N ARG A 458 51.29 9.06 -29.63
CA ARG A 458 52.62 9.71 -29.55
C ARG A 458 53.61 8.92 -28.71
N ILE A 459 53.13 8.06 -27.83
CA ILE A 459 53.95 7.17 -27.00
C ILE A 459 53.41 5.74 -27.08
N THR A 460 54.29 4.77 -26.86
CA THR A 460 53.92 3.36 -26.85
C THR A 460 53.21 2.97 -25.52
N ARG A 461 52.47 1.88 -25.53
CA ARG A 461 51.83 1.35 -24.30
C ARG A 461 52.84 0.97 -23.22
N GLN A 462 54.04 0.53 -23.62
CA GLN A 462 55.10 0.19 -22.67
C GLN A 462 55.68 1.44 -22.01
N GLU A 463 55.98 2.48 -22.79
CA GLU A 463 56.44 3.78 -22.27
C GLU A 463 55.38 4.43 -21.36
N TYR A 464 54.09 4.38 -21.74
CA TYR A 464 53.01 4.86 -20.89
C TYR A 464 52.98 4.13 -19.55
N LYS A 465 53.07 2.78 -19.56
CA LYS A 465 53.05 1.97 -18.35
C LYS A 465 54.25 2.26 -17.43
N ALA A 466 55.43 2.46 -18.00
CA ALA A 466 56.61 2.80 -17.23
C ALA A 466 56.52 4.19 -16.60
N ARG A 467 56.15 5.23 -17.39
CA ARG A 467 55.99 6.61 -16.91
C ARG A 467 54.86 6.74 -15.90
N SER A 468 53.71 6.16 -16.19
CA SER A 468 52.54 6.16 -15.30
C SER A 468 52.89 5.54 -13.95
N ARG A 469 53.58 4.39 -13.91
CA ARG A 469 54.00 3.75 -12.67
C ARG A 469 54.92 4.65 -11.83
N SER A 470 55.89 5.32 -12.48
CA SER A 470 56.80 6.27 -11.80
C SER A 470 56.04 7.44 -11.20
N TYR A 471 55.09 8.03 -11.95
CA TYR A 471 54.24 9.13 -11.48
C TYR A 471 53.33 8.71 -10.34
N THR A 472 52.75 7.52 -10.42
CA THR A 472 51.86 6.99 -9.36
C THR A 472 52.61 6.80 -8.04
N ILE A 473 53.81 6.21 -8.06
CA ILE A 473 54.65 6.03 -6.87
C ILE A 473 54.97 7.39 -6.23
N ARG A 474 55.40 8.37 -7.03
CA ARG A 474 55.68 9.71 -6.52
C ARG A 474 54.46 10.40 -5.93
N LEU A 475 53.32 10.22 -6.55
CA LEU A 475 52.05 10.80 -6.09
C LEU A 475 51.58 10.17 -4.78
N GLU A 476 51.80 8.87 -4.59
CA GLU A 476 51.54 8.17 -3.32
C GLU A 476 52.46 8.70 -2.20
N ASP A 477 53.72 8.90 -2.47
CA ASP A 477 54.66 9.46 -1.48
C ASP A 477 54.27 10.88 -1.05
N ILE A 478 53.89 11.72 -2.02
CA ILE A 478 53.41 13.07 -1.73
C ILE A 478 52.12 13.05 -0.93
N ASN A 479 51.15 12.20 -1.32
CA ASN A 479 49.89 12.09 -0.62
C ASN A 479 50.01 11.55 0.82
N ARG A 480 51.04 10.77 1.12
CA ARG A 480 51.36 10.35 2.50
C ARG A 480 51.94 11.50 3.34
N ALA A 481 52.74 12.37 2.71
CA ALA A 481 53.39 13.49 3.42
C ALA A 481 52.47 14.71 3.59
N LEU A 482 51.52 14.93 2.67
CA LEU A 482 50.66 16.10 2.63
C LEU A 482 49.83 16.32 3.91
N PRO A 483 49.17 15.30 4.51
CA PRO A 483 48.35 15.51 5.71
C PRO A 483 49.14 16.07 6.90
N GLN A 484 50.38 15.61 7.09
CA GLN A 484 51.22 16.09 8.17
C GLN A 484 51.69 17.52 7.92
N LEU A 485 52.18 17.83 6.68
CA LEU A 485 52.56 19.18 6.30
C LEU A 485 51.43 20.19 6.39
N LYS A 486 50.23 19.76 5.96
CA LYS A 486 48.99 20.53 6.09
C LYS A 486 48.67 20.88 7.53
N SER A 487 48.69 19.89 8.43
CA SER A 487 48.43 20.08 9.84
C SER A 487 49.43 21.04 10.49
N GLN A 488 50.70 20.99 10.07
CA GLN A 488 51.74 21.92 10.52
C GLN A 488 51.50 23.32 9.95
N ALA A 489 51.23 23.45 8.66
CA ALA A 489 50.99 24.73 7.99
C ALA A 489 49.72 25.42 8.53
N ALA A 490 48.66 24.67 8.82
CA ALA A 490 47.41 25.22 9.37
C ALA A 490 47.59 25.86 10.77
N LYS A 491 48.61 25.47 11.51
CA LYS A 491 48.93 26.06 12.82
C LYS A 491 49.59 27.44 12.70
N ALA A 492 50.12 27.78 11.54
CA ALA A 492 50.87 29.01 11.33
C ALA A 492 50.04 30.29 11.50
N SER A 493 48.84 30.34 10.92
CA SER A 493 47.90 31.43 11.16
C SER A 493 46.48 31.03 10.79
N ARG A 494 45.47 31.75 11.32
CA ARG A 494 44.06 31.54 10.98
C ARG A 494 43.77 31.76 9.48
N ASN A 495 44.47 32.68 8.84
CA ASN A 495 44.34 32.96 7.41
C ASN A 495 44.89 31.81 6.57
N VAL A 496 46.04 31.23 6.98
CA VAL A 496 46.63 30.04 6.36
C VAL A 496 45.68 28.85 6.49
N ALA A 497 45.10 28.64 7.67
CA ALA A 497 44.12 27.56 7.91
C ALA A 497 42.91 27.67 6.99
N LYS A 498 42.33 28.88 6.81
CA LYS A 498 41.18 29.11 5.89
C LYS A 498 41.54 28.86 4.43
N LEU A 499 42.73 29.24 3.99
CA LEU A 499 43.19 28.98 2.61
C LEU A 499 43.37 27.48 2.35
N ILE A 500 43.90 26.76 3.35
CA ILE A 500 44.04 25.29 3.29
C ILE A 500 42.68 24.61 3.25
N GLU A 501 41.73 25.06 4.06
CA GLU A 501 40.33 24.56 4.05
C GLU A 501 39.66 24.80 2.67
N GLY A 502 39.88 25.97 2.06
CA GLY A 502 39.42 26.28 0.70
C GLY A 502 40.01 25.33 -0.36
N ILE A 503 41.28 24.95 -0.22
CA ILE A 503 41.89 23.94 -1.10
C ILE A 503 41.21 22.59 -0.95
N GLU A 504 40.88 22.15 0.29
CA GLU A 504 40.18 20.88 0.55
C GLU A 504 38.80 20.83 -0.05
N VAL A 505 38.04 21.91 0.11
CA VAL A 505 36.69 22.00 -0.48
C VAL A 505 36.78 21.86 -2.00
N SER A 506 37.72 22.56 -2.63
CA SER A 506 37.95 22.46 -4.08
C SER A 506 38.40 21.06 -4.51
N GLU A 507 39.25 20.38 -3.73
CA GLU A 507 39.66 18.97 -3.99
C GLU A 507 38.45 18.02 -3.88
N ALA A 508 37.62 18.18 -2.86
CA ALA A 508 36.41 17.38 -2.69
C ALA A 508 35.41 17.57 -3.85
N GLU A 509 35.26 18.80 -4.34
CA GLU A 509 34.43 19.08 -5.52
C GLU A 509 34.99 18.43 -6.79
N ILE A 510 36.31 18.49 -7.00
CA ILE A 510 36.97 17.83 -8.13
C ILE A 510 36.80 16.32 -8.06
N ALA A 511 36.92 15.71 -6.88
CA ALA A 511 36.73 14.28 -6.67
C ALA A 511 35.29 13.85 -6.95
N SER A 512 34.30 14.64 -6.49
CA SER A 512 32.87 14.44 -6.76
C SER A 512 32.56 14.49 -8.26
N MET A 513 33.09 15.52 -8.97
CA MET A 513 32.95 15.62 -10.42
C MET A 513 33.63 14.47 -11.16
N GLY A 514 34.78 14.02 -10.67
CA GLY A 514 35.45 12.84 -11.20
C GLY A 514 34.65 11.55 -11.08
N SER A 515 33.91 11.37 -9.97
CA SER A 515 32.99 10.23 -9.82
C SER A 515 31.80 10.33 -10.78
N ALA A 516 31.20 11.52 -10.91
CA ALA A 516 30.12 11.76 -11.86
C ALA A 516 30.52 11.47 -13.32
N ILE A 517 31.76 11.83 -13.71
CA ILE A 517 32.30 11.50 -15.03
C ILE A 517 32.42 9.97 -15.23
N ARG A 518 32.89 9.23 -14.21
CA ARG A 518 32.92 7.76 -14.28
C ARG A 518 31.54 7.15 -14.47
N ASP A 519 30.56 7.64 -13.74
CA ASP A 519 29.16 7.18 -13.84
C ASP A 519 28.58 7.48 -15.23
N LEU A 520 28.84 8.67 -15.79
CA LEU A 520 28.44 9.01 -17.16
C LEU A 520 29.09 8.08 -18.21
N ASN A 521 30.37 7.74 -18.05
CA ASN A 521 31.03 6.79 -18.91
C ASN A 521 30.44 5.39 -18.83
N LEU A 522 30.01 4.97 -17.62
CA LEU A 522 29.32 3.70 -17.42
C LEU A 522 27.94 3.71 -18.09
N GLN A 523 27.17 4.79 -17.93
CA GLN A 523 25.86 4.95 -18.59
C GLN A 523 25.98 4.97 -20.12
N LEU A 524 27.02 5.59 -20.66
CA LEU A 524 27.32 5.55 -22.10
C LEU A 524 27.60 4.11 -22.55
N SER A 525 28.43 3.37 -21.80
CA SER A 525 28.75 1.97 -22.12
C SER A 525 27.51 1.06 -22.08
N GLN A 526 26.55 1.35 -21.19
CA GLN A 526 25.26 0.67 -21.07
C GLN A 526 24.21 1.17 -22.09
N ARG A 527 24.57 2.08 -23.00
CA ARG A 527 23.66 2.71 -23.98
C ARG A 527 22.48 3.48 -23.37
N LYS A 528 22.56 3.85 -22.09
CA LYS A 528 21.53 4.64 -21.39
C LYS A 528 21.63 6.13 -21.68
N LEU A 529 22.72 6.59 -22.27
CA LEU A 529 22.99 7.99 -22.59
C LEU A 529 23.43 8.13 -24.04
N SER A 530 22.92 9.14 -24.74
CA SER A 530 23.37 9.43 -26.10
C SER A 530 24.78 10.04 -26.13
N ARG A 531 25.55 9.77 -27.19
CA ARG A 531 26.92 10.34 -27.34
C ARG A 531 26.93 11.87 -27.29
N ALA A 532 25.91 12.51 -27.87
CA ALA A 532 25.82 13.98 -27.87
C ALA A 532 25.55 14.56 -26.47
N ALA A 533 24.66 13.93 -25.70
CA ALA A 533 24.39 14.32 -24.32
C ALA A 533 25.59 14.07 -23.41
N HIS A 534 26.27 12.92 -23.57
CA HIS A 534 27.50 12.58 -22.86
C HIS A 534 28.58 13.63 -23.11
N GLY A 535 28.87 14.02 -24.38
CA GLY A 535 29.85 15.04 -24.71
C GLY A 535 29.57 16.37 -24.00
N LYS A 536 28.32 16.87 -24.07
CA LYS A 536 27.93 18.14 -23.41
C LYS A 536 28.14 18.09 -21.90
N LEU A 537 27.79 16.97 -21.25
CA LEU A 537 27.97 16.82 -19.80
C LEU A 537 29.42 16.74 -19.39
N ILE A 538 30.26 15.99 -20.14
CA ILE A 538 31.70 15.91 -19.91
C ILE A 538 32.33 17.29 -20.05
N ASP A 539 32.02 18.06 -21.11
CA ASP A 539 32.55 19.41 -21.31
C ASP A 539 32.19 20.36 -20.17
N ASN A 540 30.95 20.25 -19.64
CA ASN A 540 30.53 21.04 -18.50
C ASN A 540 31.32 20.69 -17.24
N TYR A 541 31.46 19.40 -16.92
CA TYR A 541 32.27 18.98 -15.78
C TYR A 541 33.77 19.34 -15.96
N ALA A 542 34.32 19.19 -17.14
CA ALA A 542 35.68 19.58 -17.43
C ALA A 542 35.93 21.10 -17.25
N LYS A 543 34.94 21.93 -17.61
CA LYS A 543 34.98 23.39 -17.37
C LYS A 543 34.95 23.71 -15.87
N ARG A 544 34.08 23.04 -15.12
CA ARG A 544 34.00 23.22 -13.65
C ARG A 544 35.28 22.76 -12.95
N ILE A 545 35.84 21.60 -13.31
CA ILE A 545 37.11 21.09 -12.77
C ILE A 545 38.24 22.10 -13.03
N ARG A 546 38.31 22.69 -14.22
CA ARG A 546 39.30 23.76 -14.53
C ARG A 546 39.12 24.97 -13.63
N GLY A 547 37.86 25.38 -13.34
CA GLY A 547 37.59 26.46 -12.42
C GLY A 547 38.08 26.18 -11.00
N GLU A 548 37.83 24.97 -10.48
CA GLU A 548 38.33 24.58 -9.15
C GLU A 548 39.86 24.45 -9.10
N LYS A 549 40.50 23.89 -10.13
CA LYS A 549 41.99 23.89 -10.25
C LYS A 549 42.57 25.32 -10.23
N THR A 550 41.87 26.31 -10.83
CA THR A 550 42.30 27.74 -10.79
C THR A 550 42.16 28.31 -9.38
N LYS A 551 41.09 27.98 -8.63
CA LYS A 551 40.94 28.40 -7.23
C LYS A 551 42.03 27.85 -6.33
N ILE A 552 42.41 26.56 -6.51
CA ILE A 552 43.53 25.93 -5.80
C ILE A 552 44.81 26.68 -6.11
N GLY A 553 45.08 26.97 -7.38
CA GLY A 553 46.27 27.73 -7.81
C GLY A 553 46.34 29.12 -7.16
N ALA A 554 45.19 29.84 -7.11
CA ALA A 554 45.12 31.15 -6.46
C ALA A 554 45.41 31.06 -4.95
N ALA A 555 44.81 30.05 -4.27
CA ALA A 555 45.06 29.82 -2.85
C ALA A 555 46.51 29.48 -2.54
N LEU A 556 47.18 28.67 -3.39
CA LEU A 556 48.61 28.36 -3.24
C LEU A 556 49.50 29.58 -3.44
N ASN A 557 49.19 30.47 -4.39
CA ASN A 557 49.92 31.69 -4.59
C ASN A 557 49.77 32.65 -3.41
N GLU A 558 48.56 32.72 -2.80
CA GLU A 558 48.35 33.55 -1.61
C GLU A 558 49.08 32.97 -0.38
N LEU A 559 49.10 31.63 -0.23
CA LEU A 559 49.86 30.96 0.82
C LEU A 559 51.38 31.24 0.67
N GLU A 560 51.90 31.22 -0.55
CA GLU A 560 53.30 31.54 -0.84
C GLU A 560 53.60 33.01 -0.50
N ARG A 561 52.69 33.93 -0.87
CA ARG A 561 52.84 35.36 -0.52
C ARG A 561 52.91 35.55 0.99
N LEU A 562 51.99 34.87 1.73
CA LEU A 562 52.01 34.92 3.19
C LEU A 562 53.24 34.29 3.83
N ALA A 563 53.87 33.31 3.17
CA ALA A 563 55.12 32.67 3.61
C ALA A 563 56.38 33.43 3.23
N SER A 564 56.29 34.42 2.33
CA SER A 564 57.42 35.26 1.88
C SER A 564 57.44 36.63 2.55
N THR A 565 56.37 37.02 3.21
CA THR A 565 56.27 38.22 4.07
C THR A 565 56.65 37.90 5.50
#